data_bcc6ea04dd00c9c178929e83b2acaa0f
#
_entry.id   bcc6ea04dd00c9c178929e83b2acaa0f
#
_cell.length_a   1.000
_cell.length_b   1.000
_cell.length_c   1.000
_cell.angle_alpha   90.00
_cell.angle_beta   90.00
_cell.angle_gamma   90.00
#
_symmetry.space_group_name_H-M   'P 1'
#
loop_
_entity.id
_entity.type
_entity.pdbx_description
1 polymer ?
#
loop_
_entity_poly.entity_id
_entity_poly.type
_entity_poly.pdbx_seq_one_letter_code
_entity_poly.pdbx_strand_id
1 'polypeptide(L)'
;YISTGDLQVTTTTGGSTSIGDILVKDTEVSSVSTKNLVVIGGSCINSVAANLLGGSACTADFTTKTGIGSGQFLIQSIASTYSTGKIALIVAGYEAADTVNAATYLRTQTVDTTAGKKYKGTSATTAELVTTTA
;
A
#
# COMPACT_ATOMS: atom_id res chain seq x y z
N TYR A 1 -2.11 4.15 8.27
CA TYR A 1 -2.31 4.70 6.93
C TYR A 1 -1.14 5.62 6.63
N ILE A 2 -0.29 5.21 5.71
CA ILE A 2 0.95 5.95 5.42
C ILE A 2 0.96 6.33 3.95
N SER A 3 1.18 7.60 3.65
CA SER A 3 1.27 8.09 2.29
C SER A 3 2.47 9.00 2.10
N THR A 4 2.82 9.25 0.86
CA THR A 4 3.77 10.29 0.49
C THR A 4 3.02 11.58 0.20
N GLY A 5 3.49 12.69 0.73
CA GLY A 5 2.90 14.00 0.50
C GLY A 5 1.76 14.33 1.46
N ASP A 6 1.18 15.49 1.23
CA ASP A 6 0.11 16.01 2.09
C ASP A 6 -1.24 15.50 1.60
N LEU A 7 -1.76 14.49 2.28
CA LEU A 7 -3.12 14.05 2.06
C LEU A 7 -4.01 14.61 3.15
N GLN A 8 -5.06 15.28 2.73
CA GLN A 8 -6.10 15.69 3.66
C GLN A 8 -7.14 14.60 3.77
N VAL A 9 -7.25 14.04 4.96
CA VAL A 9 -8.32 13.10 5.25
C VAL A 9 -9.45 13.90 5.88
N THR A 10 -10.53 14.00 5.14
CA THR A 10 -11.76 14.47 5.72
C THR A 10 -12.46 13.27 6.34
N THR A 11 -12.37 13.13 7.62
CA THR A 11 -13.15 12.13 8.32
C THR A 11 -14.56 12.66 8.52
N THR A 12 -15.46 12.23 7.67
CA THR A 12 -16.85 12.28 8.01
C THR A 12 -17.16 11.01 8.78
N THR A 13 -17.03 11.07 10.05
CA THR A 13 -17.49 9.96 10.85
C THR A 13 -18.87 10.32 11.37
N GLY A 14 -19.85 9.55 10.96
CA GLY A 14 -21.07 9.47 11.73
C GLY A 14 -20.83 8.85 13.11
N GLY A 15 -19.59 8.52 13.45
CA GLY A 15 -19.21 8.02 14.75
C GLY A 15 -18.53 9.10 15.57
N SER A 16 -18.71 9.07 16.82
CA SER A 16 -18.14 10.03 17.76
C SER A 16 -16.65 9.78 18.07
N THR A 17 -16.03 8.81 17.40
CA THR A 17 -14.66 8.47 17.70
C THR A 17 -13.72 9.32 16.88
N SER A 18 -12.96 10.17 17.55
CA SER A 18 -11.82 10.81 16.95
C SER A 18 -10.78 9.76 16.62
N ILE A 19 -10.52 9.54 15.34
CA ILE A 19 -9.52 8.57 14.91
C ILE A 19 -8.13 9.14 15.10
N GLY A 20 -7.99 10.42 15.41
CA GLY A 20 -6.71 11.07 15.57
C GLY A 20 -5.95 11.13 14.26
N ASP A 21 -4.63 11.23 14.35
CA ASP A 21 -3.74 11.30 13.20
C ASP A 21 -3.39 9.89 12.75
N ILE A 22 -4.27 9.25 11.98
CA ILE A 22 -4.00 7.94 11.40
C ILE A 22 -3.32 8.04 10.04
N LEU A 23 -3.37 9.20 9.41
CA LEU A 23 -2.68 9.47 8.16
C LEU A 23 -1.38 10.21 8.46
N VAL A 24 -0.27 9.55 8.16
CA VAL A 24 1.06 10.11 8.42
C VAL A 24 1.93 9.98 7.18
N LYS A 25 2.98 10.77 7.12
CA LYS A 25 3.99 10.62 6.09
C LYS A 25 4.84 9.37 6.37
N ASP A 26 5.48 8.84 5.33
CA ASP A 26 6.36 7.71 5.46
C ASP A 26 7.50 7.97 6.46
N THR A 27 7.96 9.22 6.54
CA THR A 27 8.99 9.62 7.51
C THR A 27 8.51 9.64 8.95
N GLU A 28 7.20 9.53 9.16
CA GLU A 28 6.57 9.57 10.48
C GLU A 28 6.04 8.19 10.91
N VAL A 29 6.51 7.13 10.29
CA VAL A 29 6.01 5.77 10.51
C VAL A 29 6.10 5.34 11.98
N SER A 30 7.07 5.85 12.72
CA SER A 30 7.26 5.48 14.12
C SER A 30 6.04 5.80 15.00
N SER A 31 5.24 6.79 14.62
CA SER A 31 4.05 7.16 15.38
C SER A 31 2.90 6.14 15.26
N VAL A 32 2.95 5.28 14.25
CA VAL A 32 1.91 4.28 13.95
C VAL A 32 2.47 2.88 13.78
N SER A 33 3.74 2.67 14.08
CA SER A 33 4.45 1.42 13.79
C SER A 33 3.90 0.20 14.51
N THR A 34 3.15 0.40 15.60
CA THR A 34 2.55 -0.70 16.38
C THR A 34 1.19 -1.14 15.84
N LYS A 35 0.72 -0.54 14.77
CA LYS A 35 -0.59 -0.80 14.17
C LYS A 35 -0.44 -1.55 12.85
N ASN A 36 -1.55 -2.08 12.36
CA ASN A 36 -1.62 -2.48 10.96
C ASN A 36 -1.48 -1.22 10.09
N LEU A 37 -0.74 -1.36 9.00
CA LEU A 37 -0.43 -0.22 8.14
C LEU A 37 -1.06 -0.39 6.77
N VAL A 38 -1.53 0.69 6.19
CA VAL A 38 -1.81 0.78 4.76
C VAL A 38 -0.78 1.74 4.17
N VAL A 39 0.07 1.23 3.30
CA VAL A 39 1.22 1.95 2.75
C VAL A 39 0.90 2.32 1.31
N ILE A 40 0.73 3.60 1.02
CA ILE A 40 0.33 4.09 -0.29
C ILE A 40 1.52 4.72 -0.98
N GLY A 41 1.86 4.20 -2.14
CA GLY A 41 2.99 4.64 -2.95
C GLY A 41 4.03 3.55 -3.11
N GLY A 42 4.74 3.59 -4.23
CA GLY A 42 5.78 2.60 -4.53
C GLY A 42 7.06 2.84 -3.75
N SER A 43 7.93 1.84 -3.79
CA SER A 43 9.20 1.87 -3.07
C SER A 43 10.19 2.92 -3.57
N CYS A 44 9.91 3.55 -4.71
CA CYS A 44 10.72 4.64 -5.23
C CYS A 44 10.55 5.92 -4.40
N ILE A 45 9.34 6.19 -3.91
CA ILE A 45 8.99 7.45 -3.27
C ILE A 45 8.56 7.30 -1.81
N ASN A 46 8.21 6.09 -1.38
CA ASN A 46 7.75 5.82 -0.02
C ASN A 46 8.77 4.95 0.69
N SER A 47 9.38 5.48 1.74
CA SER A 47 10.45 4.77 2.46
C SER A 47 9.94 3.54 3.23
N VAL A 48 8.68 3.55 3.64
CA VAL A 48 8.06 2.39 4.30
C VAL A 48 7.84 1.28 3.28
N ALA A 49 7.36 1.61 2.08
CA ALA A 49 7.24 0.64 1.01
C ALA A 49 8.61 0.07 0.63
N ALA A 50 9.64 0.90 0.58
CA ALA A 50 11.01 0.46 0.32
C ALA A 50 11.48 -0.53 1.39
N ASN A 51 11.22 -0.26 2.65
CA ASN A 51 11.57 -1.16 3.74
C ASN A 51 10.87 -2.52 3.60
N LEU A 52 9.56 -2.49 3.34
CA LEU A 52 8.74 -3.70 3.26
C LEU A 52 9.04 -4.54 2.02
N LEU A 53 9.40 -3.90 0.91
CA LEU A 53 9.68 -4.58 -0.36
C LEU A 53 11.16 -4.93 -0.53
N GLY A 54 12.00 -4.60 0.44
CA GLY A 54 13.41 -4.96 0.41
C GLY A 54 14.31 -3.98 -0.36
N GLY A 55 13.88 -2.75 -0.53
CA GLY A 55 14.69 -1.69 -1.10
C GLY A 55 13.93 -0.76 -2.01
N SER A 56 14.51 0.41 -2.25
CA SER A 56 13.98 1.40 -3.18
C SER A 56 14.09 0.88 -4.61
N ALA A 57 13.01 0.97 -5.36
CA ALA A 57 12.97 0.52 -6.75
C ALA A 57 12.08 1.45 -7.56
N CYS A 58 12.60 1.94 -8.67
CA CYS A 58 11.91 2.86 -9.57
C CYS A 58 11.83 2.24 -10.97
N THR A 59 10.77 2.56 -11.70
CA THR A 59 10.59 2.16 -13.10
C THR A 59 10.87 0.67 -13.34
N ALA A 60 11.83 0.31 -14.19
CA ALA A 60 12.14 -1.07 -14.52
C ALA A 60 12.54 -1.91 -13.30
N ASP A 61 13.19 -1.31 -12.30
CA ASP A 61 13.54 -2.01 -11.06
C ASP A 61 12.31 -2.36 -10.24
N PHE A 62 11.31 -1.51 -10.25
CA PHE A 62 10.03 -1.78 -9.61
C PHE A 62 9.35 -2.99 -10.28
N THR A 63 9.36 -3.04 -11.60
CA THR A 63 8.83 -4.19 -12.36
C THR A 63 9.58 -5.47 -12.02
N THR A 64 10.92 -5.40 -11.98
CA THR A 64 11.74 -6.56 -11.64
C THR A 64 11.43 -7.06 -10.23
N LYS A 65 11.24 -6.15 -9.28
CA LYS A 65 10.99 -6.49 -7.87
C LYS A 65 9.57 -6.98 -7.62
N THR A 66 8.58 -6.42 -8.30
CA THR A 66 7.16 -6.66 -7.99
C THR A 66 6.40 -7.40 -9.07
N GLY A 67 6.89 -7.45 -10.29
CA GLY A 67 6.14 -7.96 -11.44
C GLY A 67 5.13 -6.97 -12.01
N ILE A 68 5.12 -5.73 -11.53
CA ILE A 68 4.15 -4.70 -11.90
C ILE A 68 4.77 -3.76 -12.93
N GLY A 69 4.19 -3.72 -14.13
CA GLY A 69 4.64 -2.86 -15.21
C GLY A 69 3.72 -1.66 -15.42
N SER A 70 4.03 -0.89 -16.47
CA SER A 70 3.25 0.29 -16.85
C SER A 70 1.77 -0.04 -16.98
N GLY A 71 0.90 0.81 -16.44
CA GLY A 71 -0.54 0.61 -16.45
C GLY A 71 -1.05 -0.39 -15.42
N GLN A 72 -0.18 -0.87 -14.54
CA GLN A 72 -0.53 -1.88 -13.55
C GLN A 72 -0.30 -1.37 -12.13
N PHE A 73 -0.99 -2.00 -11.17
CA PHE A 73 -0.79 -1.71 -9.76
C PHE A 73 -0.63 -2.97 -8.93
N LEU A 74 -0.12 -2.77 -7.72
CA LEU A 74 0.10 -3.79 -6.71
C LEU A 74 -0.74 -3.49 -5.49
N ILE A 75 -1.44 -4.50 -4.98
CA ILE A 75 -1.95 -4.50 -3.61
C ILE A 75 -1.41 -5.77 -2.96
N GLN A 76 -0.54 -5.61 -1.98
CA GLN A 76 0.14 -6.75 -1.36
C GLN A 76 0.11 -6.64 0.15
N SER A 77 -0.33 -7.69 0.81
CA SER A 77 -0.28 -7.78 2.27
C SER A 77 0.98 -8.50 2.70
N ILE A 78 1.74 -7.87 3.57
CA ILE A 78 3.03 -8.37 4.06
C ILE A 78 2.98 -8.33 5.59
N ALA A 79 3.58 -9.34 6.23
CA ALA A 79 3.80 -9.26 7.67
C ALA A 79 4.65 -8.03 7.98
N SER A 80 4.17 -7.19 8.89
CA SER A 80 4.85 -5.93 9.19
C SER A 80 6.24 -6.18 9.77
N THR A 81 7.23 -5.46 9.25
CA THR A 81 8.58 -5.45 9.81
C THR A 81 8.68 -4.53 11.04
N TYR A 82 7.66 -3.73 11.29
CA TYR A 82 7.65 -2.75 12.39
C TYR A 82 7.03 -3.30 13.67
N SER A 83 6.15 -4.29 13.56
CA SER A 83 5.47 -4.85 14.74
C SER A 83 5.04 -6.28 14.48
N THR A 84 5.44 -7.19 15.36
CA THR A 84 5.08 -8.59 15.26
C THR A 84 3.56 -8.78 15.40
N GLY A 85 2.99 -9.62 14.55
CA GLY A 85 1.56 -9.91 14.56
C GLY A 85 0.72 -8.90 13.81
N LYS A 86 1.32 -7.88 13.23
CA LYS A 86 0.63 -6.87 12.41
C LYS A 86 0.95 -7.05 10.94
N ILE A 87 0.09 -6.51 10.09
CA ILE A 87 0.30 -6.54 8.64
C ILE A 87 0.52 -5.12 8.10
N ALA A 88 1.20 -5.06 6.97
CA ALA A 88 1.30 -3.85 6.16
C ALA A 88 0.74 -4.17 4.78
N LEU A 89 -0.24 -3.39 4.36
CA LEU A 89 -0.86 -3.52 3.05
C LEU A 89 -0.27 -2.47 2.13
N ILE A 90 0.47 -2.92 1.11
CA ILE A 90 1.10 -2.02 0.14
C ILE A 90 0.12 -1.78 -0.99
N VAL A 91 -0.11 -0.51 -1.30
CA VAL A 91 -0.98 -0.04 -2.39
C VAL A 91 -0.13 0.85 -3.28
N ALA A 92 0.35 0.30 -4.39
CA ALA A 92 1.33 0.98 -5.23
C ALA A 92 1.08 0.69 -6.71
N GLY A 93 1.20 1.72 -7.54
CA GLY A 93 1.16 1.57 -8.98
C GLY A 93 2.52 1.84 -9.60
N TYR A 94 2.67 1.43 -10.86
CA TYR A 94 3.87 1.76 -11.62
C TYR A 94 3.99 3.27 -11.79
N GLU A 95 2.86 3.93 -12.09
CA GLU A 95 2.76 5.38 -12.17
C GLU A 95 1.75 5.91 -11.14
N ALA A 96 1.71 7.21 -10.94
CA ALA A 96 0.80 7.83 -9.97
C ALA A 96 -0.67 7.50 -10.26
N ALA A 97 -1.08 7.50 -11.53
CA ALA A 97 -2.44 7.14 -11.91
C ALA A 97 -2.76 5.69 -11.55
N ASP A 98 -1.78 4.80 -11.66
CA ASP A 98 -1.96 3.39 -11.30
C ASP A 98 -2.12 3.23 -9.78
N THR A 99 -1.42 4.04 -8.99
CA THR A 99 -1.61 4.07 -7.53
C THR A 99 -3.03 4.54 -7.17
N VAL A 100 -3.57 5.52 -7.87
CA VAL A 100 -4.95 5.97 -7.68
C VAL A 100 -5.93 4.83 -7.99
N ASN A 101 -5.69 4.10 -9.07
CA ASN A 101 -6.51 2.94 -9.41
C ASN A 101 -6.45 1.86 -8.33
N ALA A 102 -5.27 1.61 -7.77
CA ALA A 102 -5.09 0.66 -6.69
C ALA A 102 -5.89 1.07 -5.43
N ALA A 103 -5.81 2.33 -5.05
CA ALA A 103 -6.54 2.85 -3.90
C ALA A 103 -8.05 2.77 -4.12
N THR A 104 -8.52 3.06 -5.33
CA THR A 104 -9.94 2.95 -5.68
C THR A 104 -10.40 1.50 -5.64
N TYR A 105 -9.60 0.59 -6.18
CA TYR A 105 -9.90 -0.85 -6.13
C TYR A 105 -10.01 -1.32 -4.68
N LEU A 106 -9.06 -0.98 -3.83
CA LEU A 106 -9.07 -1.36 -2.41
C LEU A 106 -10.33 -0.84 -1.70
N ARG A 107 -10.76 0.37 -2.03
CA ARG A 107 -11.92 1.00 -1.40
C ARG A 107 -13.25 0.40 -1.86
N THR A 108 -13.33 -0.05 -3.10
CA THR A 108 -14.60 -0.44 -3.75
C THR A 108 -14.76 -1.95 -3.95
N GLN A 109 -13.67 -2.71 -3.90
CA GLN A 109 -13.68 -4.16 -4.13
C GLN A 109 -13.24 -4.90 -2.89
N THR A 110 -13.56 -6.18 -2.84
CA THR A 110 -13.12 -7.05 -1.73
C THR A 110 -11.67 -7.50 -1.97
N VAL A 111 -10.82 -7.26 -1.00
CA VAL A 111 -9.41 -7.64 -1.04
C VAL A 111 -9.08 -8.53 0.17
N ASP A 112 -8.47 -9.69 -0.11
CA ASP A 112 -7.98 -10.57 0.95
C ASP A 112 -6.67 -9.99 1.50
N THR A 113 -6.71 -9.52 2.73
CA THR A 113 -5.56 -8.88 3.38
C THR A 113 -4.72 -9.82 4.23
N THR A 114 -4.95 -11.11 4.13
CA THR A 114 -4.10 -12.10 4.80
C THR A 114 -2.65 -11.93 4.34
N ALA A 115 -1.71 -11.96 5.28
CA ALA A 115 -0.28 -11.81 4.95
C ALA A 115 0.14 -12.83 3.89
N GLY A 116 0.83 -12.37 2.87
CA GLY A 116 1.25 -13.18 1.72
C GLY A 116 0.36 -13.06 0.50
N LYS A 117 -0.81 -12.44 0.60
CA LYS A 117 -1.69 -12.24 -0.55
C LYS A 117 -1.25 -11.03 -1.37
N LYS A 118 -1.29 -11.19 -2.69
CA LYS A 118 -0.84 -10.17 -3.62
C LYS A 118 -1.82 -10.07 -4.79
N TYR A 119 -2.24 -8.87 -5.10
CA TYR A 119 -3.10 -8.57 -6.25
C TYR A 119 -2.33 -7.73 -7.26
N LYS A 120 -2.54 -8.05 -8.53
CA LYS A 120 -2.05 -7.28 -9.66
C LYS A 120 -3.25 -6.77 -10.43
N GLY A 121 -3.36 -5.47 -10.57
CA GLY A 121 -4.50 -4.84 -11.20
C GLY A 121 -4.13 -4.00 -12.40
N THR A 122 -5.13 -3.78 -13.27
CA THR A 122 -4.98 -3.00 -14.49
C THR A 122 -5.97 -1.83 -14.56
N SER A 123 -6.96 -1.81 -13.69
CA SER A 123 -7.91 -0.70 -13.60
C SER A 123 -8.51 -0.63 -12.20
N ALA A 124 -9.26 0.43 -11.93
CA ALA A 124 -9.92 0.63 -10.65
C ALA A 124 -10.92 -0.49 -10.28
N THR A 125 -11.30 -1.32 -11.24
CA THR A 125 -12.28 -2.40 -11.06
C THR A 125 -11.76 -3.78 -11.42
N THR A 126 -10.52 -3.89 -11.90
CA THR A 126 -9.96 -5.14 -12.40
C THR A 126 -8.62 -5.45 -11.76
N ALA A 127 -8.58 -6.51 -10.99
CA ALA A 127 -7.35 -7.06 -10.43
C ALA A 127 -7.50 -8.57 -10.24
N GLU A 128 -6.36 -9.26 -10.24
CA GLU A 128 -6.31 -10.70 -10.02
C GLU A 128 -5.40 -11.03 -8.86
N LEU A 129 -5.74 -12.09 -8.12
CA LEU A 129 -4.90 -12.62 -7.07
C LEU A 129 -3.73 -13.35 -7.71
N VAL A 130 -2.52 -12.90 -7.41
CA VAL A 130 -1.31 -13.52 -7.92
C VAL A 130 -0.85 -14.59 -6.94
N THR A 131 -0.69 -15.81 -7.43
CA THR A 131 -0.13 -16.89 -6.62
C THR A 131 1.36 -16.66 -6.49
N THR A 132 1.82 -16.33 -5.30
CA THR A 132 3.24 -16.23 -5.03
C THR A 132 3.73 -17.63 -4.70
N THR A 133 4.53 -18.20 -5.59
CA THR A 133 5.35 -19.34 -5.21
C THR A 133 6.44 -18.82 -4.30
N ALA A 134 6.41 -19.29 -3.09
CA ALA A 134 7.49 -18.99 -2.16
C ALA A 134 8.82 -19.54 -2.69
#